data_4ff3ba8ad6eb3b8d7475f6d787f7ed72
#
_entry.id   4ff3ba8ad6eb3b8d7475f6d787f7ed72
#
_cell.length_a   1.000
_cell.length_b   1.000
_cell.length_c   1.000
_cell.angle_alpha   90.00
_cell.angle_beta   90.00
_cell.angle_gamma   90.00
#
_symmetry.space_group_name_H-M   'P 1'
#
loop_
_entity.id
_entity.type
_entity.pdbx_description
1 polymer ?
#
loop_
_entity_poly.entity_id
_entity_poly.type
_entity_poly.pdbx_seq_one_letter_code
_entity_poly.pdbx_strand_id
1 'polypeptide(L)'
;MKIQSIHLKHILHFADLKVDFSYHDKPVTLILGDQASGKTSILRFSYQALTWFAARYKDLRSAGVVMLDHDIMLNRLQSKIDIQVAVPAELYALKPTAADTAPEPYTWQLYKTLNQQGIGISRVETLELEQLVNLY
;
A
#
# COMPACT_ATOMS: atom_id res chain seq x y z
N MET A 1 1.58 -9.09 -10.76
CA MET A 1 1.68 -7.87 -9.93
C MET A 1 2.84 -8.00 -8.96
N LYS A 2 3.68 -7.00 -8.87
CA LYS A 2 4.81 -6.97 -7.95
C LYS A 2 4.82 -5.65 -7.18
N ILE A 3 5.09 -5.69 -5.89
CA ILE A 3 5.26 -4.47 -5.11
C ILE A 3 6.60 -3.84 -5.48
N GLN A 4 6.59 -2.60 -5.97
CA GLN A 4 7.81 -1.85 -6.27
C GLN A 4 8.34 -1.12 -5.05
N SER A 5 7.46 -0.51 -4.27
CA SER A 5 7.87 0.18 -3.06
C SER A 5 6.72 0.26 -2.07
N ILE A 6 7.08 0.44 -0.81
CA ILE A 6 6.15 0.80 0.24
C ILE A 6 6.73 1.95 1.05
N HIS A 7 5.92 2.96 1.32
CA HIS A 7 6.31 4.13 2.09
C HIS A 7 5.41 4.24 3.32
N LEU A 8 6.02 4.13 4.49
CA LEU A 8 5.34 4.23 5.78
C LEU A 8 5.70 5.57 6.42
N LYS A 9 4.69 6.37 6.74
CA LYS A 9 4.91 7.70 7.31
C LYS A 9 4.14 7.86 8.61
N HIS A 10 4.84 8.20 9.68
CA HIS A 10 4.29 8.39 11.03
C HIS A 10 3.50 7.16 11.52
N ILE A 11 4.07 5.99 11.31
CA ILE A 11 3.48 4.71 11.72
C ILE A 11 4.39 4.05 12.75
N LEU A 12 3.85 3.73 13.92
CA LEU A 12 4.59 3.13 15.05
C LEU A 12 5.83 3.97 15.35
N HIS A 13 7.02 3.41 15.21
CA HIS A 13 8.28 4.14 15.42
C HIS A 13 8.89 4.67 14.10
N PHE A 14 8.24 4.45 12.98
CA PHE A 14 8.73 4.93 11.69
C PHE A 14 8.21 6.35 11.44
N ALA A 15 9.10 7.33 11.48
CA ALA A 15 8.74 8.70 11.09
C ALA A 15 8.55 8.79 9.58
N ASP A 16 9.49 8.23 8.83
CA ASP A 16 9.45 8.20 7.36
C ASP A 16 10.34 7.05 6.88
N LEU A 17 9.73 5.99 6.41
CA LEU A 17 10.44 4.82 5.92
C LEU A 17 9.93 4.46 4.54
N LYS A 18 10.80 4.54 3.54
CA LYS A 18 10.53 4.06 2.20
C LYS A 18 11.39 2.84 1.91
N VAL A 19 10.77 1.76 1.47
CA VAL A 19 11.44 0.53 1.07
C VAL A 19 11.18 0.30 -0.41
N ASP A 20 12.25 0.31 -1.21
CA ASP A 20 12.19 -0.01 -2.63
C ASP A 20 12.62 -1.46 -2.84
N PHE A 21 11.81 -2.20 -3.59
CA PHE A 21 12.10 -3.61 -3.89
C PHE A 21 12.68 -3.73 -5.29
N SER A 22 13.86 -4.34 -5.38
CA SER A 22 14.52 -4.58 -6.65
C SER A 22 14.38 -6.05 -7.04
N TYR A 23 13.91 -6.30 -8.27
CA TYR A 23 13.69 -7.65 -8.78
C TYR A 23 14.59 -7.96 -9.98
N HIS A 24 15.75 -7.28 -10.08
CA HIS A 24 16.61 -7.40 -11.26
C HIS A 24 17.07 -8.83 -11.53
N ASP A 25 17.50 -9.56 -10.51
CA ASP A 25 18.06 -10.89 -10.65
C ASP A 25 17.26 -11.99 -9.94
N LYS A 26 16.50 -11.62 -8.87
CA LYS A 26 15.82 -12.60 -8.04
C LYS A 26 14.46 -12.07 -7.57
N PRO A 27 13.41 -12.91 -7.52
CA PRO A 27 12.08 -12.49 -7.08
C PRO A 27 11.93 -12.41 -5.56
N VAL A 28 13.03 -12.43 -4.81
CA VAL A 28 13.02 -12.47 -3.34
C VAL A 28 13.80 -11.29 -2.79
N THR A 29 13.18 -10.58 -1.84
CA THR A 29 13.83 -9.53 -1.05
C THR A 29 13.94 -10.00 0.39
N LEU A 30 15.15 -9.93 0.95
CA LEU A 30 15.41 -10.32 2.33
C LEU A 30 15.52 -9.08 3.20
N ILE A 31 14.72 -9.03 4.27
CA ILE A 31 14.72 -7.94 5.25
C ILE A 31 15.42 -8.44 6.51
N LEU A 32 16.55 -7.83 6.84
CA LEU A 32 17.33 -8.18 8.02
C LEU A 32 17.26 -7.05 9.04
N GLY A 33 17.32 -7.43 10.30
CA GLY A 33 17.33 -6.46 11.40
C GLY A 33 17.28 -7.18 12.74
N ASP A 34 17.60 -6.44 13.78
CA ASP A 34 17.53 -6.95 15.14
C ASP A 34 16.09 -7.15 15.60
N GLN A 35 15.91 -7.83 16.73
CA GLN A 35 14.61 -7.96 17.36
C GLN A 35 14.01 -6.57 17.63
N ALA A 36 12.70 -6.42 17.40
CA ALA A 36 11.97 -5.17 17.57
C ALA A 36 12.38 -4.04 16.60
N SER A 37 13.08 -4.34 15.51
CA SER A 37 13.44 -3.34 14.50
C SER A 37 12.28 -2.96 13.57
N GLY A 38 11.16 -3.67 13.65
CA GLY A 38 9.98 -3.38 12.84
C GLY A 38 9.84 -4.20 11.57
N LYS A 39 10.61 -5.30 11.39
CA LYS A 39 10.54 -6.16 10.21
C LYS A 39 9.14 -6.70 9.96
N THR A 40 8.50 -7.25 10.99
CA THR A 40 7.15 -7.78 10.90
C THR A 40 6.13 -6.68 10.59
N SER A 41 6.33 -5.48 11.11
CA SER A 41 5.45 -4.34 10.84
C SER A 41 5.48 -3.94 9.37
N ILE A 42 6.62 -3.97 8.71
CA ILE A 42 6.74 -3.70 7.27
C ILE A 42 5.87 -4.69 6.49
N LEU A 43 5.97 -5.98 6.81
CA LEU A 43 5.16 -7.01 6.16
C LEU A 43 3.67 -6.84 6.46
N ARG A 44 3.32 -6.52 7.70
CA ARG A 44 1.93 -6.31 8.10
C ARG A 44 1.29 -5.15 7.35
N PHE A 45 1.95 -4.01 7.25
CA PHE A 45 1.40 -2.85 6.54
C PHE A 45 1.37 -3.05 5.04
N SER A 46 2.31 -3.78 4.48
CA SER A 46 2.26 -4.21 3.08
C SER A 46 1.04 -5.09 2.81
N TYR A 47 0.79 -6.04 3.70
CA TYR A 47 -0.41 -6.89 3.64
C TYR A 47 -1.68 -6.07 3.72
N GLN A 48 -1.77 -5.15 4.68
CA GLN A 48 -2.96 -4.28 4.82
C GLN A 48 -3.22 -3.49 3.54
N ALA A 49 -2.19 -2.94 2.92
CA ALA A 49 -2.34 -2.21 1.66
C ALA A 49 -2.85 -3.12 0.54
N LEU A 50 -2.33 -4.35 0.45
CA LEU A 50 -2.74 -5.30 -0.59
C LEU A 50 -4.16 -5.83 -0.39
N THR A 51 -4.70 -5.85 0.82
CA THR A 51 -6.07 -6.28 1.06
C THR A 51 -7.08 -5.41 0.32
N TRP A 52 -6.76 -4.15 0.05
CA TRP A 52 -7.62 -3.25 -0.69
C TRP A 52 -7.74 -3.65 -2.15
N PHE A 53 -6.65 -4.16 -2.76
CA PHE A 53 -6.74 -4.70 -4.11
C PHE A 53 -7.68 -5.91 -4.16
N ALA A 54 -7.51 -6.86 -3.25
CA ALA A 54 -8.35 -8.05 -3.20
C ALA A 54 -9.82 -7.71 -2.96
N ALA A 55 -10.07 -6.77 -2.04
CA ALA A 55 -11.44 -6.33 -1.74
C ALA A 55 -12.09 -5.65 -2.94
N ARG A 56 -11.41 -4.73 -3.59
CA ARG A 56 -11.93 -3.99 -4.76
C ARG A 56 -12.08 -4.88 -5.98
N TYR A 57 -11.23 -5.89 -6.13
CA TYR A 57 -11.38 -6.88 -7.19
C TYR A 57 -12.67 -7.68 -7.04
N LYS A 58 -13.04 -8.00 -5.81
CA LYS A 58 -14.28 -8.71 -5.51
C LYS A 58 -15.51 -7.82 -5.72
N ASP A 59 -15.47 -6.60 -5.21
CA ASP A 59 -16.55 -5.61 -5.32
C ASP A 59 -15.94 -4.22 -5.11
N LEU A 60 -16.22 -3.28 -6.02
CA LEU A 60 -15.70 -1.91 -5.96
C LEU A 60 -16.15 -1.13 -4.73
N ARG A 61 -17.13 -1.64 -3.98
CA ARG A 61 -17.59 -1.05 -2.72
C ARG A 61 -16.99 -1.70 -1.49
N SER A 62 -16.28 -2.82 -1.65
CA SER A 62 -15.67 -3.53 -0.52
C SER A 62 -14.46 -2.78 0.00
N ALA A 63 -14.28 -2.86 1.32
CA ALA A 63 -13.12 -2.26 2.00
C ALA A 63 -12.11 -3.33 2.39
N GLY A 64 -10.83 -2.98 2.31
CA GLY A 64 -9.75 -3.80 2.86
C GLY A 64 -9.54 -3.53 4.34
N VAL A 65 -8.42 -4.01 4.88
CA VAL A 65 -8.05 -3.80 6.28
C VAL A 65 -7.54 -2.37 6.46
N VAL A 66 -7.98 -1.70 7.52
CA VAL A 66 -7.56 -0.35 7.86
C VAL A 66 -6.58 -0.38 9.03
N MET A 67 -5.75 0.67 9.14
CA MET A 67 -4.88 0.85 10.30
C MET A 67 -5.70 1.09 11.57
N LEU A 68 -5.15 0.70 12.71
CA LEU A 68 -5.72 0.95 14.03
C LEU A 68 -5.23 2.30 14.56
N ASP A 69 -5.97 2.87 15.51
CA ASP A 69 -5.59 4.17 16.09
C ASP A 69 -4.19 4.13 16.71
N HIS A 70 -3.83 3.02 17.36
CA HIS A 70 -2.51 2.87 17.98
C HIS A 70 -1.38 2.62 16.98
N ASP A 71 -1.67 2.43 15.70
CA ASP A 71 -0.63 2.37 14.65
C ASP A 71 -0.08 3.76 14.33
N ILE A 72 -0.82 4.83 14.65
CA ILE A 72 -0.34 6.19 14.46
C ILE A 72 0.85 6.45 15.40
N MET A 73 1.92 7.04 14.85
CA MET A 73 3.10 7.36 15.61
C MET A 73 2.76 8.26 16.81
N LEU A 74 3.39 7.99 17.96
CA LEU A 74 3.20 8.78 19.16
C LEU A 74 3.47 10.27 18.90
N ASN A 75 2.59 11.13 19.40
CA ASN A 75 2.64 12.59 19.21
C ASN A 75 2.37 13.04 17.76
N ARG A 76 1.79 12.16 16.94
CA ARG A 76 1.33 12.51 15.60
C ARG A 76 -0.17 12.30 15.50
N LEU A 77 -0.80 13.00 14.56
CA LEU A 77 -2.25 12.94 14.36
C LEU A 77 -2.64 12.16 13.11
N GLN A 78 -1.68 11.84 12.24
CA GLN A 78 -1.95 11.13 11.01
C GLN A 78 -0.83 10.15 10.68
N SER A 79 -1.22 8.99 10.14
CA SER A 79 -0.29 8.04 9.54
C SER A 79 -0.69 7.77 8.10
N LYS A 80 0.27 7.33 7.30
CA LYS A 80 0.08 7.09 5.88
C LYS A 80 0.84 5.84 5.43
N ILE A 81 0.19 5.00 4.63
CA ILE A 81 0.83 3.94 3.86
C ILE A 81 0.66 4.30 2.39
N ASP A 82 1.75 4.33 1.65
CA ASP A 82 1.77 4.53 0.21
C ASP A 82 2.41 3.30 -0.42
N ILE A 83 1.69 2.63 -1.31
CA ILE A 83 2.19 1.43 -1.98
C ILE A 83 2.22 1.67 -3.48
N GLN A 84 3.31 1.20 -4.12
CA GLN A 84 3.45 1.21 -5.57
C GLN A 84 3.63 -0.21 -6.06
N VAL A 85 2.90 -0.56 -7.11
CA VAL A 85 2.97 -1.88 -7.73
C VAL A 85 3.18 -1.77 -9.23
N ALA A 86 3.90 -2.73 -9.79
CA ALA A 86 4.03 -2.91 -11.22
C ALA A 86 3.19 -4.11 -11.67
N VAL A 87 2.62 -4.03 -12.86
CA VAL A 87 1.86 -5.12 -13.44
C VAL A 87 2.64 -5.78 -14.56
N PRO A 88 2.41 -7.09 -14.83
CA PRO A 88 3.03 -7.77 -15.96
C PRO A 88 2.62 -7.12 -17.29
N ALA A 89 3.57 -7.03 -18.21
CA ALA A 89 3.33 -6.47 -19.55
C ALA A 89 2.23 -7.22 -20.32
N GLU A 90 2.06 -8.50 -20.01
CA GLU A 90 1.06 -9.34 -20.65
C GLU A 90 -0.37 -8.85 -20.41
N LEU A 91 -0.63 -8.20 -19.27
CA LEU A 91 -1.96 -7.65 -18.98
C LEU A 91 -2.31 -6.47 -19.90
N TYR A 92 -1.31 -5.67 -20.26
CA TYR A 92 -1.53 -4.59 -21.22
C TYR A 92 -1.80 -5.12 -22.63
N ALA A 93 -1.17 -6.21 -23.01
CA ALA A 93 -1.41 -6.84 -24.30
C ALA A 93 -2.84 -7.37 -24.43
N LEU A 94 -3.43 -7.83 -23.31
CA LEU A 94 -4.80 -8.31 -23.28
C LEU A 94 -5.84 -7.19 -23.30
N LYS A 95 -5.48 -5.98 -22.85
CA LYS A 95 -6.37 -4.81 -22.78
C LYS A 95 -5.66 -3.58 -23.32
N PRO A 96 -5.46 -3.47 -24.66
CA PRO A 96 -4.66 -2.41 -25.25
C PRO A 96 -5.18 -1.00 -24.94
N THR A 97 -6.50 -0.83 -24.83
CA THR A 97 -7.09 0.47 -24.51
C THR A 97 -6.77 0.94 -23.10
N ALA A 98 -6.57 0.04 -22.16
CA ALA A 98 -6.18 0.37 -20.80
C ALA A 98 -4.70 0.80 -20.74
N ALA A 99 -3.83 0.24 -21.58
CA ALA A 99 -2.42 0.55 -21.62
C ALA A 99 -2.14 2.02 -21.98
N ASP A 100 -3.00 2.62 -22.83
CA ASP A 100 -2.83 4.00 -23.29
C ASP A 100 -3.21 5.03 -22.21
N THR A 101 -4.00 4.64 -21.20
CA THR A 101 -4.55 5.55 -20.21
C THR A 101 -4.10 5.28 -18.79
N ALA A 102 -3.53 4.10 -18.52
CA ALA A 102 -3.17 3.68 -17.17
C ALA A 102 -1.76 4.15 -16.80
N PRO A 103 -1.59 4.80 -15.66
CA PRO A 103 -0.25 5.13 -15.17
C PRO A 103 0.50 3.87 -14.75
N GLU A 104 1.81 3.91 -14.87
CA GLU A 104 2.67 2.85 -14.35
C GLU A 104 3.89 3.52 -13.69
N PRO A 105 4.20 3.17 -12.41
CA PRO A 105 3.54 2.21 -11.55
C PRO A 105 2.17 2.68 -11.04
N TYR A 106 1.33 1.73 -10.64
CA TYR A 106 0.08 2.05 -9.96
C TYR A 106 0.34 2.27 -8.48
N THR A 107 -0.34 3.27 -7.91
CA THR A 107 -0.17 3.61 -6.50
C THR A 107 -1.53 3.81 -5.84
N TRP A 108 -1.62 3.46 -4.56
CA TRP A 108 -2.73 3.87 -3.71
C TRP A 108 -2.24 4.12 -2.30
N GLN A 109 -3.01 4.88 -1.54
CA GLN A 109 -2.62 5.34 -0.22
C GLN A 109 -3.70 5.04 0.80
N LEU A 110 -3.27 4.63 1.99
CA LEU A 110 -4.13 4.45 3.15
C LEU A 110 -3.74 5.51 4.19
N TYR A 111 -4.75 6.17 4.76
CA TYR A 111 -4.56 7.19 5.79
C TYR A 111 -5.32 6.80 7.05
N LYS A 112 -4.76 7.12 8.20
CA LYS A 112 -5.45 7.07 9.48
C LYS A 112 -5.19 8.39 10.18
N THR A 113 -6.26 9.11 10.53
CA THR A 113 -6.19 10.44 11.13
C THR A 113 -7.00 10.44 12.42
N LEU A 114 -6.43 11.00 13.49
CA LEU A 114 -7.16 11.27 14.73
C LEU A 114 -7.82 12.65 14.63
N ASN A 115 -9.13 12.71 14.89
CA ASN A 115 -9.83 13.99 14.93
C ASN A 115 -9.57 14.70 16.28
N GLN A 116 -10.16 15.88 16.47
CA GLN A 116 -10.00 16.67 17.70
C GLN A 116 -10.48 15.95 18.96
N GLN A 117 -11.37 14.95 18.80
CA GLN A 117 -11.91 14.16 19.90
C GLN A 117 -11.12 12.88 20.16
N GLY A 118 -10.02 12.67 19.44
CA GLY A 118 -9.21 11.47 19.55
C GLY A 118 -9.78 10.25 18.87
N ILE A 119 -10.77 10.40 17.98
CA ILE A 119 -11.38 9.31 17.23
C ILE A 119 -10.66 9.16 15.90
N GLY A 120 -10.25 7.91 15.57
CA GLY A 120 -9.59 7.61 14.32
C GLY A 120 -10.54 7.55 13.14
N ILE A 121 -10.14 8.19 12.04
CA ILE A 121 -10.87 8.18 10.77
C ILE A 121 -9.93 7.61 9.71
N SER A 122 -10.41 6.60 8.99
CA SER A 122 -9.67 5.97 7.89
C SER A 122 -10.08 6.56 6.56
N ARG A 123 -9.11 6.79 5.68
CA ARG A 123 -9.35 7.24 4.30
C ARG A 123 -8.41 6.51 3.37
N VAL A 124 -8.89 6.19 2.16
CA VAL A 124 -8.08 5.51 1.13
C VAL A 124 -8.25 6.24 -0.19
N GLU A 125 -7.14 6.55 -0.82
CA GLU A 125 -7.11 7.06 -2.18
C GLU A 125 -7.08 5.87 -3.14
N THR A 126 -8.15 5.66 -3.90
CA THR A 126 -8.36 4.42 -4.66
C THR A 126 -8.45 4.60 -6.17
N LEU A 127 -8.22 5.81 -6.70
CA LEU A 127 -8.42 6.05 -8.12
C LEU A 127 -7.56 5.12 -9.00
N GLU A 128 -6.26 5.08 -8.76
CA GLU A 128 -5.37 4.19 -9.50
C GLU A 128 -5.59 2.72 -9.17
N LEU A 129 -5.98 2.43 -7.92
CA LEU A 129 -6.34 1.08 -7.51
C LEU A 129 -7.51 0.54 -8.33
N GLU A 130 -8.53 1.36 -8.56
CA GLU A 130 -9.69 0.96 -9.37
C GLU A 130 -9.29 0.74 -10.84
N GLN A 131 -8.40 1.58 -11.37
CA GLN A 131 -7.85 1.38 -12.71
C GLN A 131 -7.06 0.06 -12.81
N LEU A 132 -6.27 -0.26 -11.78
CA LEU A 132 -5.51 -1.50 -11.71
C LEU A 132 -6.44 -2.72 -11.67
N VAL A 133 -7.49 -2.67 -10.84
CA VAL A 133 -8.47 -3.75 -10.75
C VAL A 133 -9.11 -4.04 -12.09
N ASN A 134 -9.38 -3.03 -12.89
CA ASN A 134 -9.99 -3.18 -14.20
C ASN A 134 -9.07 -3.87 -15.22
N LEU A 135 -7.75 -3.95 -14.97
CA LEU A 135 -6.83 -4.73 -15.82
C LEU A 135 -6.96 -6.24 -15.60
N TYR A 136 -7.45 -6.65 -14.46
CA TYR A 136 -7.65 -8.06 -14.13
C TYR A 136 -9.12 -8.43 -14.32
#